data_112818752b1e77cc6a3574c0cf9813de
#
_entry.id   112818752b1e77cc6a3574c0cf9813de
#
_cell.length_a   1.000
_cell.length_b   1.000
_cell.length_c   1.000
_cell.angle_alpha   90.00
_cell.angle_beta   90.00
_cell.angle_gamma   90.00
#
_symmetry.space_group_name_H-M   'P 1'
#
loop_
_entity.id
_entity.type
_entity.pdbx_description
1 polymer ?
#
loop_
_entity_poly.entity_id
_entity_poly.type
_entity_poly.pdbx_seq_one_letter_code
_entity_poly.pdbx_strand_id
1 'polypeptide(L)'
;MKKFNFIGIVACVVFCLGFVSCDYDEPVCNCTCNCGQVKEEPEISTEQEVDLGLPSGVIWAGWNVGASSPEQLGGYYAWGETEEKTSYDKDTYKYYDPERDYYSLGGNISGTSYDVARQKWGGSWRMPTKKNIDELISMCRWTWYQYKGAWGQKVTGPNGKSIFLPAAGRRWGTSLDSCGYSGFYWSDSRSDYPSSGASWYLGFGNGFYSCGYYGPHYGHTIRPVK
;
A
#
# COMPACT_ATOMS: atom_id res chain seq x y z
N MET A 1 36.52 34.44 34.28
CA MET A 1 35.93 33.75 33.13
C MET A 1 34.62 33.10 33.57
N LYS A 2 33.47 33.74 33.21
CA LYS A 2 32.13 33.23 33.59
C LYS A 2 31.56 32.46 32.38
N LYS A 3 31.17 31.21 32.61
CA LYS A 3 30.49 30.38 31.61
C LYS A 3 29.02 30.78 31.54
N PHE A 4 28.54 31.14 30.36
CA PHE A 4 27.11 31.33 30.09
C PHE A 4 26.52 30.03 29.57
N ASN A 5 25.52 29.54 30.27
CA ASN A 5 24.66 28.45 29.81
C ASN A 5 23.53 29.03 28.94
N PHE A 6 23.44 28.61 27.69
CA PHE A 6 22.31 28.93 26.80
C PHE A 6 21.22 27.87 27.01
N ILE A 7 20.11 28.26 27.62
CA ILE A 7 18.88 27.48 27.65
C ILE A 7 18.07 27.93 26.42
N GLY A 8 17.92 27.03 25.45
CA GLY A 8 17.09 27.26 24.29
C GLY A 8 15.61 27.14 24.65
N ILE A 9 14.89 28.25 24.57
CA ILE A 9 13.42 28.29 24.65
C ILE A 9 12.86 27.99 23.27
N VAL A 10 12.20 26.84 23.10
CA VAL A 10 11.38 26.55 21.93
C VAL A 10 10.06 27.31 22.06
N ALA A 11 9.88 28.36 21.28
CA ALA A 11 8.61 29.07 21.22
C ALA A 11 7.65 28.33 20.28
N CYS A 12 6.61 27.73 20.86
CA CYS A 12 5.43 27.29 20.11
C CYS A 12 4.62 28.52 19.70
N VAL A 13 4.62 28.85 18.40
CA VAL A 13 3.71 29.86 17.85
C VAL A 13 2.39 29.19 17.50
N VAL A 14 1.39 29.36 18.37
CA VAL A 14 0.00 29.00 18.10
C VAL A 14 -0.70 30.22 17.51
N PHE A 15 -1.07 30.17 16.25
CA PHE A 15 -1.95 31.17 15.63
C PHE A 15 -3.41 30.85 16.00
N CYS A 16 -3.93 31.51 17.05
CA CYS A 16 -5.36 31.62 17.30
C CYS A 16 -5.86 32.96 16.78
N LEU A 17 -6.57 32.97 15.64
CA LEU A 17 -7.37 34.13 15.23
C LEU A 17 -8.77 33.99 15.88
N GLY A 18 -8.91 34.56 17.06
CA GLY A 18 -10.19 34.78 17.71
C GLY A 18 -10.15 36.12 18.41
N PHE A 19 -10.97 37.09 17.97
CA PHE A 19 -11.16 38.34 18.67
C PHE A 19 -11.93 38.09 19.96
N VAL A 20 -11.25 38.23 21.09
CA VAL A 20 -11.91 38.30 22.41
C VAL A 20 -11.66 39.70 22.97
N SER A 21 -12.73 40.47 23.11
CA SER A 21 -12.73 41.69 23.91
C SER A 21 -12.72 41.28 25.38
N CYS A 22 -11.65 41.60 26.10
CA CYS A 22 -11.61 41.42 27.55
C CYS A 22 -11.90 42.76 28.21
N ASP A 23 -13.00 42.87 28.94
CA ASP A 23 -13.21 43.95 29.90
C ASP A 23 -12.28 43.75 31.09
N TYR A 24 -11.67 44.82 31.53
CA TYR A 24 -10.69 44.90 32.59
C TYR A 24 -11.45 45.06 33.93
N ASP A 25 -11.70 43.97 34.64
CA ASP A 25 -11.95 43.91 36.09
C ASP A 25 -12.63 42.60 36.51
N GLU A 26 -11.88 41.48 36.46
CA GLU A 26 -12.19 40.34 37.35
C GLU A 26 -10.96 39.38 37.44
N PRO A 27 -10.54 38.98 38.66
CA PRO A 27 -9.49 37.98 38.82
C PRO A 27 -10.09 36.60 38.75
N VAL A 28 -9.54 35.77 37.90
CA VAL A 28 -9.79 34.34 37.63
C VAL A 28 -10.69 34.05 36.45
N CYS A 29 -10.08 34.12 35.28
CA CYS A 29 -10.64 33.47 34.09
C CYS A 29 -10.34 31.95 34.14
N ASN A 30 -11.32 31.14 34.56
CA ASN A 30 -11.24 29.69 34.51
C ASN A 30 -11.60 29.26 33.08
N CYS A 31 -10.70 29.55 32.10
CA CYS A 31 -10.86 29.07 30.73
C CYS A 31 -10.58 27.56 30.70
N THR A 32 -11.61 26.76 30.87
CA THR A 32 -11.59 25.37 30.37
C THR A 32 -11.55 25.46 28.85
N CYS A 33 -10.34 25.54 28.28
CA CYS A 33 -10.15 25.26 26.89
C CYS A 33 -10.59 23.81 26.66
N ASN A 34 -11.78 23.65 26.09
CA ASN A 34 -12.19 22.39 25.51
C ASN A 34 -11.35 22.21 24.26
N CYS A 35 -10.08 21.80 24.44
CA CYS A 35 -9.21 21.36 23.35
C CYS A 35 -9.96 20.21 22.69
N GLY A 36 -10.59 20.50 21.55
CA GLY A 36 -11.23 19.48 20.73
C GLY A 36 -10.24 18.32 20.62
N GLN A 37 -10.71 17.12 20.93
CA GLN A 37 -9.92 15.91 20.81
C GLN A 37 -9.26 15.94 19.43
N VAL A 38 -7.95 16.10 19.41
CA VAL A 38 -7.14 15.84 18.22
C VAL A 38 -7.43 14.37 17.94
N LYS A 39 -8.23 14.10 16.91
CA LYS A 39 -8.41 12.71 16.45
C LYS A 39 -7.03 12.26 16.02
N GLU A 40 -6.39 11.42 16.85
CA GLU A 40 -5.14 10.79 16.46
C GLU A 40 -5.34 10.15 15.10
N GLU A 41 -4.47 10.49 14.15
CA GLU A 41 -4.51 9.82 12.86
C GLU A 41 -4.20 8.33 13.06
N PRO A 42 -5.03 7.43 12.48
CA PRO A 42 -4.86 6.00 12.66
C PRO A 42 -3.42 5.57 12.38
N GLU A 43 -2.79 4.89 13.32
CA GLU A 43 -1.44 4.36 13.13
C GLU A 43 -1.41 3.28 12.04
N ILE A 44 -0.27 3.18 11.35
CA ILE A 44 -0.02 2.07 10.42
C ILE A 44 0.26 0.83 11.24
N SER A 45 -0.50 -0.24 10.99
CA SER A 45 -0.29 -1.52 11.67
C SER A 45 1.05 -2.13 11.30
N THR A 46 1.76 -2.59 12.32
CA THR A 46 3.00 -3.37 12.19
C THR A 46 2.75 -4.87 12.42
N GLU A 47 1.50 -5.28 12.53
CA GLU A 47 1.11 -6.69 12.63
C GLU A 47 1.08 -7.34 11.25
N GLN A 48 1.35 -8.64 11.19
CA GLN A 48 1.29 -9.39 9.93
C GLN A 48 -0.14 -9.49 9.40
N GLU A 49 -1.12 -9.51 10.27
CA GLU A 49 -2.54 -9.70 9.97
C GLU A 49 -3.32 -8.45 10.36
N VAL A 50 -3.94 -7.80 9.40
CA VAL A 50 -4.68 -6.56 9.63
C VAL A 50 -6.10 -6.72 9.11
N ASP A 51 -7.05 -6.79 10.04
CA ASP A 51 -8.47 -6.65 9.75
C ASP A 51 -8.78 -5.16 9.56
N LEU A 52 -9.16 -4.78 8.36
CA LEU A 52 -9.56 -3.41 8.02
C LEU A 52 -11.07 -3.15 8.23
N GLY A 53 -11.83 -4.13 8.70
CA GLY A 53 -13.27 -4.04 8.86
C GLY A 53 -14.02 -4.01 7.54
N LEU A 54 -13.49 -4.68 6.51
CA LEU A 54 -14.11 -4.79 5.20
C LEU A 54 -15.31 -5.76 5.21
N PRO A 55 -16.38 -5.51 4.44
CA PRO A 55 -17.57 -6.37 4.41
C PRO A 55 -17.29 -7.84 4.07
N SER A 56 -16.28 -8.12 3.26
CA SER A 56 -15.87 -9.49 2.94
C SER A 56 -15.24 -10.25 4.10
N GLY A 57 -14.81 -9.54 5.16
CA GLY A 57 -14.04 -10.12 6.24
C GLY A 57 -12.60 -10.51 5.87
N VAL A 58 -12.12 -10.10 4.68
CA VAL A 58 -10.75 -10.39 4.24
C VAL A 58 -9.72 -9.72 5.14
N ILE A 59 -8.72 -10.49 5.55
CA ILE A 59 -7.58 -9.99 6.34
C ILE A 59 -6.44 -9.65 5.38
N TRP A 60 -5.93 -8.43 5.46
CA TRP A 60 -4.80 -7.98 4.66
C TRP A 60 -3.49 -8.20 5.41
N ALA A 61 -2.44 -8.54 4.69
CA ALA A 61 -1.10 -8.59 5.26
C ALA A 61 -0.60 -7.17 5.61
N GLY A 62 0.20 -7.04 6.67
CA GLY A 62 0.84 -5.78 7.05
C GLY A 62 1.95 -5.33 6.11
N TRP A 63 2.56 -6.28 5.36
CA TRP A 63 3.66 -6.02 4.42
C TRP A 63 3.60 -6.94 3.19
N ASN A 64 4.45 -6.66 2.21
CA ASN A 64 4.51 -7.38 0.94
C ASN A 64 5.22 -8.73 1.07
N VAL A 65 4.98 -9.66 0.14
CA VAL A 65 5.81 -10.86 -0.02
C VAL A 65 7.28 -10.45 -0.21
N GLY A 66 8.18 -11.10 0.53
CA GLY A 66 9.61 -10.76 0.52
C GLY A 66 10.02 -9.58 1.41
N ALA A 67 9.05 -8.98 2.14
CA ALA A 67 9.30 -7.97 3.16
C ALA A 67 9.07 -8.53 4.57
N SER A 68 9.52 -7.79 5.59
CA SER A 68 9.33 -8.08 7.02
C SER A 68 8.76 -6.89 7.80
N SER A 69 8.52 -5.77 7.12
CA SER A 69 7.92 -4.55 7.68
C SER A 69 7.16 -3.75 6.62
N PRO A 70 6.22 -2.87 7.01
CA PRO A 70 5.34 -2.17 6.09
C PRO A 70 6.04 -1.29 5.06
N GLU A 71 7.17 -0.65 5.42
CA GLU A 71 7.92 0.27 4.57
C GLU A 71 8.78 -0.42 3.51
N GLN A 72 9.07 -1.71 3.68
CA GLN A 72 9.88 -2.47 2.72
C GLN A 72 9.10 -2.79 1.46
N LEU A 73 9.75 -2.66 0.30
CA LEU A 73 9.11 -2.84 -1.01
C LEU A 73 8.68 -4.29 -1.26
N GLY A 74 9.41 -5.28 -0.71
CA GLY A 74 9.23 -6.70 -0.99
C GLY A 74 9.81 -7.12 -2.33
N GLY A 75 9.48 -8.36 -2.74
CA GLY A 75 9.89 -8.95 -4.01
C GLY A 75 9.02 -8.51 -5.18
N TYR A 76 9.56 -8.71 -6.39
CA TYR A 76 8.87 -8.46 -7.66
C TYR A 76 8.68 -9.77 -8.39
N TYR A 77 7.46 -10.04 -8.83
CA TYR A 77 7.10 -11.30 -9.46
C TYR A 77 6.34 -11.04 -10.75
N ALA A 78 6.68 -11.78 -11.81
CA ALA A 78 5.80 -11.86 -12.96
C ALA A 78 4.55 -12.67 -12.58
N TRP A 79 3.42 -12.37 -13.17
CA TRP A 79 2.15 -12.96 -12.77
C TRP A 79 2.14 -14.49 -12.95
N GLY A 80 1.90 -15.21 -11.86
CA GLY A 80 1.94 -16.68 -11.84
C GLY A 80 3.34 -17.28 -11.69
N GLU A 81 4.41 -16.47 -11.69
CA GLU A 81 5.75 -16.92 -11.31
C GLU A 81 5.98 -16.69 -9.81
N THR A 82 6.63 -17.63 -9.14
CA THR A 82 6.82 -17.63 -7.69
C THR A 82 8.25 -17.29 -7.26
N GLU A 83 9.14 -17.07 -8.23
CA GLU A 83 10.52 -16.65 -8.00
C GLU A 83 10.78 -15.31 -8.69
N GLU A 84 11.65 -14.51 -8.06
CA GLU A 84 12.16 -13.29 -8.67
C GLU A 84 13.15 -13.62 -9.78
N LYS A 85 13.29 -12.71 -10.73
CA LYS A 85 14.23 -12.88 -11.86
C LYS A 85 14.93 -11.58 -12.21
N THR A 86 15.92 -11.65 -13.06
CA THR A 86 16.76 -10.50 -13.44
C THR A 86 16.16 -9.67 -14.55
N SER A 87 15.29 -10.26 -15.40
CA SER A 87 14.62 -9.57 -16.50
C SER A 87 13.14 -9.93 -16.59
N TYR A 88 12.30 -8.93 -16.81
CA TYR A 88 10.84 -9.00 -16.84
C TYR A 88 10.32 -8.64 -18.23
N ASP A 89 10.62 -9.50 -19.21
CA ASP A 89 10.26 -9.39 -20.62
C ASP A 89 9.37 -10.54 -21.06
N LYS A 90 8.70 -10.39 -22.20
CA LYS A 90 7.91 -11.47 -22.80
C LYS A 90 8.72 -12.74 -22.94
N ASP A 91 9.95 -12.63 -23.49
CA ASP A 91 10.81 -13.78 -23.81
C ASP A 91 11.33 -14.51 -22.56
N THR A 92 11.37 -13.83 -21.41
CA THR A 92 11.76 -14.42 -20.12
C THR A 92 10.57 -14.92 -19.30
N TYR A 93 9.35 -14.64 -19.75
CA TYR A 93 8.15 -15.04 -19.03
C TYR A 93 7.80 -16.50 -19.31
N LYS A 94 7.75 -17.31 -18.24
CA LYS A 94 7.58 -18.76 -18.30
C LYS A 94 6.34 -19.24 -19.06
N TYR A 95 5.30 -18.44 -19.10
CA TYR A 95 4.00 -18.81 -19.67
C TYR A 95 3.69 -18.03 -20.96
N TYR A 96 4.72 -17.55 -21.66
CA TYR A 96 4.61 -16.92 -22.96
C TYR A 96 4.95 -17.93 -24.06
N ASP A 97 4.10 -18.03 -25.07
CA ASP A 97 4.32 -18.82 -26.29
C ASP A 97 4.69 -17.85 -27.43
N PRO A 98 5.97 -17.78 -27.83
CA PRO A 98 6.42 -16.83 -28.85
C PRO A 98 5.93 -17.19 -30.25
N GLU A 99 5.60 -18.46 -30.53
CA GLU A 99 5.11 -18.89 -31.86
C GLU A 99 3.69 -18.39 -32.11
N ARG A 100 2.90 -18.24 -31.03
CA ARG A 100 1.50 -17.80 -31.10
C ARG A 100 1.30 -16.36 -30.59
N ASP A 101 2.35 -15.70 -30.12
CA ASP A 101 2.27 -14.42 -29.37
C ASP A 101 1.18 -14.47 -28.27
N TYR A 102 1.22 -15.50 -27.45
CA TYR A 102 0.15 -15.83 -26.53
C TYR A 102 0.65 -16.11 -25.11
N TYR A 103 -0.09 -15.61 -24.11
CA TYR A 103 0.14 -15.93 -22.71
C TYR A 103 -0.73 -17.11 -22.27
N SER A 104 -0.09 -18.26 -22.02
CA SER A 104 -0.78 -19.55 -21.81
C SER A 104 -1.39 -19.70 -20.41
N LEU A 105 -0.88 -18.99 -19.40
CA LEU A 105 -1.47 -19.03 -18.06
C LEU A 105 -2.75 -18.22 -18.01
N GLY A 106 -3.86 -18.86 -17.64
CA GLY A 106 -5.19 -18.26 -17.58
C GLY A 106 -5.90 -18.49 -16.25
N GLY A 107 -7.09 -17.88 -16.12
CA GLY A 107 -7.96 -18.04 -14.95
C GLY A 107 -7.55 -17.22 -13.73
N ASN A 108 -8.00 -17.65 -12.56
CA ASN A 108 -7.63 -17.13 -11.26
C ASN A 108 -6.58 -18.04 -10.64
N ILE A 109 -5.47 -17.45 -10.17
CA ILE A 109 -4.34 -18.23 -9.64
C ILE A 109 -4.30 -18.29 -8.11
N SER A 110 -5.22 -17.61 -7.41
CA SER A 110 -5.27 -17.58 -5.95
C SER A 110 -5.31 -18.97 -5.34
N GLY A 111 -4.43 -19.22 -4.38
CA GLY A 111 -4.32 -20.49 -3.66
C GLY A 111 -3.73 -21.66 -4.45
N THR A 112 -3.37 -21.47 -5.73
CA THR A 112 -2.74 -22.49 -6.59
C THR A 112 -1.22 -22.51 -6.44
N SER A 113 -0.54 -23.39 -7.18
CA SER A 113 0.93 -23.41 -7.28
C SER A 113 1.52 -22.18 -7.99
N TYR A 114 0.69 -21.38 -8.67
CA TYR A 114 1.06 -20.14 -9.33
C TYR A 114 0.93 -18.91 -8.42
N ASP A 115 0.37 -19.06 -7.23
CA ASP A 115 0.17 -18.00 -6.25
C ASP A 115 1.42 -17.85 -5.38
N VAL A 116 2.19 -16.80 -5.61
CA VAL A 116 3.45 -16.56 -4.87
C VAL A 116 3.20 -16.33 -3.37
N ALA A 117 2.10 -15.71 -2.97
CA ALA A 117 1.78 -15.51 -1.55
C ALA A 117 1.52 -16.87 -0.88
N ARG A 118 0.79 -17.77 -1.55
CA ARG A 118 0.58 -19.15 -1.10
C ARG A 118 1.88 -19.93 -0.99
N GLN A 119 2.76 -19.80 -1.99
CA GLN A 119 4.03 -20.53 -2.04
C GLN A 119 5.04 -20.04 -0.99
N LYS A 120 5.14 -18.73 -0.77
CA LYS A 120 6.13 -18.15 0.14
C LYS A 120 5.68 -18.11 1.61
N TRP A 121 4.38 -17.90 1.86
CA TRP A 121 3.86 -17.76 3.24
C TRP A 121 3.05 -18.96 3.71
N GLY A 122 2.50 -19.75 2.80
CA GLY A 122 1.73 -20.96 3.13
C GLY A 122 0.39 -20.67 3.83
N GLY A 123 -0.14 -21.66 4.55
CA GLY A 123 -1.39 -21.55 5.30
C GLY A 123 -2.56 -21.09 4.43
N SER A 124 -3.32 -20.10 4.87
CA SER A 124 -4.44 -19.49 4.13
C SER A 124 -4.05 -18.24 3.32
N TRP A 125 -2.80 -17.82 3.38
CA TRP A 125 -2.31 -16.67 2.62
C TRP A 125 -2.39 -16.92 1.11
N ARG A 126 -2.82 -15.90 0.39
CA ARG A 126 -3.01 -15.93 -1.07
C ARG A 126 -2.89 -14.54 -1.67
N MET A 127 -2.76 -14.45 -2.98
CA MET A 127 -2.89 -13.19 -3.70
C MET A 127 -4.31 -12.65 -3.56
N PRO A 128 -4.48 -11.30 -3.49
CA PRO A 128 -5.81 -10.70 -3.48
C PRO A 128 -6.52 -10.94 -4.82
N THR A 129 -7.81 -11.21 -4.77
CA THR A 129 -8.65 -11.22 -5.97
C THR A 129 -8.88 -9.79 -6.46
N LYS A 130 -9.29 -9.64 -7.72
CA LYS A 130 -9.76 -8.33 -8.21
C LYS A 130 -10.86 -7.76 -7.32
N LYS A 131 -11.79 -8.60 -6.83
CA LYS A 131 -12.85 -8.17 -5.90
C LYS A 131 -12.31 -7.62 -4.58
N ASN A 132 -11.26 -8.25 -4.02
CA ASN A 132 -10.62 -7.74 -2.80
C ASN A 132 -9.99 -6.36 -3.04
N ILE A 133 -9.38 -6.14 -4.22
CA ILE A 133 -8.83 -4.85 -4.59
C ILE A 133 -9.94 -3.80 -4.80
N ASP A 134 -11.02 -4.14 -5.49
CA ASP A 134 -12.15 -3.24 -5.71
C ASP A 134 -12.81 -2.82 -4.38
N GLU A 135 -12.94 -3.76 -3.44
CA GLU A 135 -13.44 -3.49 -2.10
C GLU A 135 -12.49 -2.56 -1.32
N LEU A 136 -11.17 -2.83 -1.36
CA LEU A 136 -10.16 -1.96 -0.74
C LEU A 136 -10.23 -0.53 -1.29
N ILE A 137 -10.38 -0.38 -2.61
CA ILE A 137 -10.50 0.91 -3.30
C ILE A 137 -11.77 1.65 -2.86
N SER A 138 -12.91 0.95 -2.80
CA SER A 138 -14.21 1.58 -2.57
C SER A 138 -14.53 1.86 -1.11
N MET A 139 -13.99 1.06 -0.18
CA MET A 139 -14.36 1.10 1.23
C MET A 139 -13.35 1.78 2.13
N CYS A 140 -12.10 1.97 1.67
CA CYS A 140 -11.03 2.53 2.49
C CYS A 140 -10.72 3.98 2.12
N ARG A 141 -10.19 4.72 3.10
CA ARG A 141 -9.60 6.04 2.89
C ARG A 141 -8.14 5.89 2.50
N TRP A 142 -7.74 6.54 1.42
CA TRP A 142 -6.38 6.53 0.87
C TRP A 142 -5.71 7.87 1.13
N THR A 143 -4.47 7.84 1.66
CA THR A 143 -3.70 9.04 1.95
C THR A 143 -2.27 8.82 1.51
N TRP A 144 -1.77 9.68 0.60
CA TRP A 144 -0.36 9.67 0.23
C TRP A 144 0.49 10.06 1.44
N TYR A 145 1.41 9.19 1.82
CA TYR A 145 2.09 9.28 3.10
C TYR A 145 3.54 8.82 2.98
N GLN A 146 4.42 9.42 3.79
CA GLN A 146 5.79 8.93 3.94
C GLN A 146 5.91 8.19 5.28
N TYR A 147 6.18 6.90 5.23
CA TYR A 147 6.35 6.06 6.41
C TYR A 147 7.77 5.52 6.46
N LYS A 148 8.53 5.83 7.54
CA LYS A 148 9.92 5.40 7.75
C LYS A 148 10.81 5.59 6.53
N GLY A 149 10.64 6.69 5.82
CA GLY A 149 11.43 7.04 4.63
C GLY A 149 10.87 6.54 3.30
N ALA A 150 9.93 5.60 3.28
CA ALA A 150 9.28 5.12 2.07
C ALA A 150 8.02 5.93 1.75
N TRP A 151 7.85 6.35 0.50
CA TRP A 151 6.60 6.92 0.00
C TRP A 151 5.60 5.83 -0.37
N GLY A 152 4.31 6.08 -0.17
CA GLY A 152 3.26 5.13 -0.48
C GLY A 152 1.87 5.61 -0.08
N GLN A 153 0.93 4.69 -0.03
CA GLN A 153 -0.43 4.94 0.43
C GLN A 153 -0.65 4.35 1.82
N LYS A 154 -1.08 5.19 2.76
CA LYS A 154 -1.73 4.76 3.99
C LYS A 154 -3.19 4.47 3.65
N VAL A 155 -3.59 3.21 3.79
CA VAL A 155 -4.95 2.74 3.48
C VAL A 155 -5.65 2.43 4.79
N THR A 156 -6.66 3.22 5.13
CA THR A 156 -7.40 3.15 6.40
C THR A 156 -8.78 2.54 6.15
N GLY A 157 -9.06 1.44 6.78
CA GLY A 157 -10.32 0.73 6.70
C GLY A 157 -11.45 1.38 7.51
N PRO A 158 -12.70 0.90 7.34
CA PRO A 158 -13.86 1.38 8.06
C PRO A 158 -13.74 1.31 9.60
N ASN A 159 -13.00 0.34 10.12
CA ASN A 159 -12.77 0.17 11.56
C ASN A 159 -11.63 1.07 12.12
N GLY A 160 -11.02 1.91 11.28
CA GLY A 160 -9.94 2.81 11.66
C GLY A 160 -8.53 2.21 11.63
N LYS A 161 -8.37 0.90 11.46
CA LYS A 161 -7.04 0.29 11.28
C LYS A 161 -6.48 0.63 9.91
N SER A 162 -5.15 0.68 9.80
CA SER A 162 -4.47 1.05 8.55
C SER A 162 -3.36 0.09 8.19
N ILE A 163 -3.20 -0.13 6.89
CA ILE A 163 -1.99 -0.71 6.28
C ILE A 163 -1.25 0.35 5.48
N PHE A 164 0.03 0.11 5.27
CA PHE A 164 0.85 0.94 4.37
C PHE A 164 1.23 0.14 3.13
N LEU A 165 0.94 0.69 1.96
CA LEU A 165 1.34 0.15 0.66
C LEU A 165 2.47 1.02 0.11
N PRO A 166 3.74 0.59 0.16
CA PRO A 166 4.84 1.36 -0.39
C PRO A 166 4.72 1.53 -1.91
N ALA A 167 5.14 2.70 -2.41
CA ALA A 167 5.25 3.00 -3.83
C ALA A 167 6.44 2.23 -4.43
N ALA A 168 6.29 0.91 -4.54
CA ALA A 168 7.34 -0.02 -4.89
C ALA A 168 7.78 0.06 -6.37
N GLY A 169 7.02 0.81 -7.21
CA GLY A 169 7.26 0.77 -8.64
C GLY A 169 6.93 -0.60 -9.25
N ARG A 170 7.54 -0.87 -10.40
CA ARG A 170 7.43 -2.15 -11.12
C ARG A 170 8.75 -2.49 -11.82
N ARG A 171 8.96 -3.76 -12.14
CA ARG A 171 10.04 -4.20 -12.99
C ARG A 171 9.59 -4.34 -14.44
N TRP A 172 10.39 -3.79 -15.36
CA TRP A 172 10.27 -3.97 -16.80
C TRP A 172 11.67 -4.16 -17.39
N GLY A 173 11.87 -5.24 -18.13
CA GLY A 173 13.20 -5.66 -18.51
C GLY A 173 14.07 -5.82 -17.25
N THR A 174 15.23 -5.23 -17.24
CA THR A 174 16.15 -5.20 -16.11
C THR A 174 15.95 -3.99 -15.18
N SER A 175 15.05 -3.05 -15.55
CA SER A 175 14.87 -1.77 -14.86
C SER A 175 13.81 -1.86 -13.77
N LEU A 176 13.99 -1.07 -12.71
CA LEU A 176 12.96 -0.72 -11.73
C LEU A 176 12.41 0.67 -12.07
N ASP A 177 11.15 0.73 -12.48
CA ASP A 177 10.45 1.94 -12.90
C ASP A 177 9.51 2.47 -11.81
N SER A 178 9.40 3.81 -11.70
CA SER A 178 8.44 4.52 -10.84
C SER A 178 8.53 4.21 -9.33
N CYS A 179 9.64 3.64 -8.84
CA CYS A 179 9.86 3.42 -7.41
C CYS A 179 9.88 4.76 -6.66
N GLY A 180 9.14 4.83 -5.54
CA GLY A 180 8.94 6.06 -4.76
C GLY A 180 7.84 6.99 -5.28
N TYR A 181 7.27 6.72 -6.48
CA TYR A 181 6.23 7.54 -7.12
C TYR A 181 4.91 6.79 -7.31
N SER A 182 4.98 5.50 -7.59
CA SER A 182 3.80 4.67 -7.85
C SER A 182 3.98 3.26 -7.29
N GLY A 183 2.87 2.63 -6.91
CA GLY A 183 2.82 1.22 -6.55
C GLY A 183 2.02 0.43 -7.59
N PHE A 184 2.49 -0.78 -7.87
CA PHE A 184 1.84 -1.75 -8.77
C PHE A 184 1.80 -3.10 -8.08
N TYR A 185 0.60 -3.61 -7.81
CA TYR A 185 0.36 -4.80 -7.00
C TYR A 185 -0.52 -5.77 -7.74
N TRP A 186 -0.03 -6.97 -8.05
CA TRP A 186 -0.82 -7.97 -8.75
C TRP A 186 -2.04 -8.42 -7.96
N SER A 187 -3.16 -8.63 -8.68
CA SER A 187 -4.24 -9.51 -8.25
C SER A 187 -4.04 -10.93 -8.79
N ASP A 188 -4.84 -11.86 -8.30
CA ASP A 188 -4.87 -13.22 -8.80
C ASP A 188 -5.57 -13.37 -10.16
N SER A 189 -6.28 -12.33 -10.60
CA SER A 189 -7.26 -12.42 -11.65
C SER A 189 -6.69 -12.01 -13.01
N ARG A 190 -6.94 -12.83 -14.03
CA ARG A 190 -6.71 -12.44 -15.41
C ARG A 190 -7.75 -11.43 -15.87
N SER A 191 -7.37 -10.55 -16.77
CA SER A 191 -8.31 -9.60 -17.39
C SER A 191 -9.30 -10.31 -18.30
N ASP A 192 -10.55 -9.89 -18.24
CA ASP A 192 -11.63 -10.38 -19.10
C ASP A 192 -11.50 -9.90 -20.56
N TYR A 193 -10.50 -9.10 -20.87
CA TYR A 193 -10.17 -8.67 -22.24
C TYR A 193 -9.49 -9.83 -22.98
N PRO A 194 -10.20 -10.58 -23.84
CA PRO A 194 -9.73 -11.88 -24.35
C PRO A 194 -8.45 -11.81 -25.19
N SER A 195 -8.18 -10.65 -25.81
CA SER A 195 -7.05 -10.47 -26.71
C SER A 195 -5.76 -9.99 -26.05
N SER A 196 -5.82 -9.50 -24.79
CA SER A 196 -4.65 -8.87 -24.18
C SER A 196 -3.75 -9.82 -23.43
N GLY A 197 -4.27 -10.97 -22.99
CA GLY A 197 -3.53 -11.87 -22.09
C GLY A 197 -3.08 -11.20 -20.77
N ALA A 198 -3.61 -10.01 -20.47
CA ALA A 198 -3.21 -9.19 -19.35
C ALA A 198 -3.80 -9.68 -18.03
N SER A 199 -3.21 -9.29 -16.93
CA SER A 199 -3.66 -9.58 -15.57
C SER A 199 -3.98 -8.30 -14.81
N TRP A 200 -4.98 -8.38 -13.92
CA TRP A 200 -5.41 -7.24 -13.12
C TRP A 200 -4.38 -6.90 -12.03
N TYR A 201 -4.21 -5.61 -11.77
CA TYR A 201 -3.39 -5.08 -10.71
C TYR A 201 -4.03 -3.86 -10.05
N LEU A 202 -3.65 -3.59 -8.80
CA LEU A 202 -3.86 -2.30 -8.14
C LEU A 202 -2.72 -1.36 -8.51
N GLY A 203 -3.06 -0.22 -9.11
CA GLY A 203 -2.13 0.88 -9.37
C GLY A 203 -2.45 2.10 -8.53
N PHE A 204 -1.43 2.75 -7.98
CA PHE A 204 -1.61 4.01 -7.25
C PHE A 204 -0.38 4.92 -7.32
N GLY A 205 -0.59 6.20 -7.05
CA GLY A 205 0.42 7.22 -6.85
C GLY A 205 -0.12 8.35 -5.99
N ASN A 206 0.55 9.51 -6.01
CA ASN A 206 0.03 10.68 -5.31
C ASN A 206 -1.21 11.21 -6.04
N GLY A 207 -2.37 11.13 -5.39
CA GLY A 207 -3.64 11.65 -5.89
C GLY A 207 -4.45 10.69 -6.79
N PHE A 208 -4.00 9.46 -6.99
CA PHE A 208 -4.80 8.46 -7.72
C PHE A 208 -4.59 7.04 -7.16
N TYR A 209 -5.61 6.22 -7.31
CA TYR A 209 -5.58 4.77 -7.09
C TYR A 209 -6.70 4.13 -7.90
N SER A 210 -6.41 3.01 -8.56
CA SER A 210 -7.36 2.32 -9.44
C SER A 210 -6.95 0.87 -9.71
N CYS A 211 -7.89 0.06 -10.18
CA CYS A 211 -7.59 -1.19 -10.86
C CYS A 211 -7.18 -0.91 -12.31
N GLY A 212 -6.10 -1.57 -12.74
CA GLY A 212 -5.66 -1.61 -14.13
C GLY A 212 -5.33 -3.04 -14.55
N TYR A 213 -5.03 -3.25 -15.82
CA TYR A 213 -4.52 -4.53 -16.33
C TYR A 213 -3.26 -4.29 -17.16
N TYR A 214 -2.33 -5.24 -17.07
CA TYR A 214 -1.04 -5.14 -17.76
C TYR A 214 -0.51 -6.50 -18.18
N GLY A 215 0.51 -6.51 -19.06
CA GLY A 215 1.17 -7.74 -19.49
C GLY A 215 1.70 -8.55 -18.30
N PRO A 216 1.43 -9.86 -18.22
CA PRO A 216 1.77 -10.68 -17.04
C PRO A 216 3.28 -10.85 -16.82
N HIS A 217 4.11 -10.52 -17.82
CA HIS A 217 5.57 -10.58 -17.74
C HIS A 217 6.22 -9.47 -16.91
N TYR A 218 5.48 -8.39 -16.60
CA TYR A 218 6.00 -7.34 -15.72
C TYR A 218 6.17 -7.85 -14.29
N GLY A 219 7.17 -7.34 -13.59
CA GLY A 219 7.37 -7.63 -12.17
C GLY A 219 6.63 -6.62 -11.30
N HIS A 220 5.55 -7.04 -10.64
CA HIS A 220 4.85 -6.27 -9.63
C HIS A 220 5.03 -6.90 -8.26
N THR A 221 4.77 -6.13 -7.20
CA THR A 221 4.74 -6.66 -5.83
C THR A 221 3.41 -7.34 -5.52
N ILE A 222 3.36 -8.08 -4.42
CA ILE A 222 2.13 -8.72 -3.94
C ILE A 222 1.90 -8.34 -2.47
N ARG A 223 0.70 -7.84 -2.17
CA ARG A 223 0.20 -7.70 -0.80
C ARG A 223 -0.75 -8.87 -0.53
N PRO A 224 -0.34 -9.86 0.30
CA PRO A 224 -1.17 -11.03 0.59
C PRO A 224 -2.47 -10.70 1.32
N VAL A 225 -3.45 -11.60 1.16
CA VAL A 225 -4.69 -11.64 1.94
C VAL A 225 -4.99 -13.07 2.40
N LYS A 226 -5.91 -13.20 3.37
CA LYS A 226 -6.45 -14.50 3.79
C LYS A 226 -7.91 -14.40 4.23
#